data_aa453f827c1c82690916d79ed3e56c43
#
_entry.id   aa453f827c1c82690916d79ed3e56c43
#
_cell.length_a   1.000
_cell.length_b   1.000
_cell.length_c   1.000
_cell.angle_alpha   90.00
_cell.angle_beta   90.00
_cell.angle_gamma   90.00
#
_symmetry.space_group_name_H-M   'P 1'
#
loop_
_entity.id
_entity.type
_entity.pdbx_description
1 polymer ?
#
loop_
_entity_poly.entity_id
_entity_poly.type
_entity_poly.pdbx_seq_one_letter_code
_entity_poly.pdbx_strand_id
1 'polypeptide(L)'
;MHIKIVNKLLLVSLCCTPLYSENILEIYNEALENDPTYKSAEYSYLADKQIVVQGRAALLPSITLSGSTNWNEYYQDDILQQEYNSFSKSARVSQPLFRLDTWFNFKRSKSLTNAAEADFAYQQQNLLLRTAELYFGVLRAIDNLNASISEEKAIKKQLDQAQQRYEVGLSAITGVQEAQLAFDLSKAARINNEGNLFSAREALNALIGREIFSLDELGENLNVSSPFPNSKEDWVKTALENNYQLKAAYLRKDAAKSNARSAASNHLPKIDIVGSGSESETNQFNYEGFEINGQGIPVPAVTGRRNYAIQMSIPIFQGGAVSSRRKQAYSQYNEADENSLFTERRIIQEVRSQFSNVVTLVANVTAQEQAVISATSALEATQVGYKVGTRNIVDLLQAEKNLYSAEKNLANAKYDYILANLRLALAAGTISPSDILEINNLLN
;
A
#
# COMPACT_ATOMS: atom_id res chain seq x y z
N MET A 1 -15.29 60.27 13.32
CA MET A 1 -15.35 59.28 14.41
C MET A 1 -16.74 58.64 14.37
N HIS A 2 -16.91 57.62 13.54
CA HIS A 2 -18.12 56.81 13.49
C HIS A 2 -17.70 55.35 13.27
N ILE A 3 -17.81 54.60 14.35
CA ILE A 3 -17.58 53.15 14.39
C ILE A 3 -18.81 52.46 13.79
N LYS A 4 -18.67 51.80 12.64
CA LYS A 4 -19.69 50.89 12.10
C LYS A 4 -19.45 49.48 12.65
N ILE A 5 -20.32 49.07 13.57
CA ILE A 5 -20.44 47.70 14.04
C ILE A 5 -21.15 46.93 12.94
N VAL A 6 -20.43 45.98 12.29
CA VAL A 6 -20.99 45.02 11.35
C VAL A 6 -21.32 43.74 12.13
N ASN A 7 -22.61 43.56 12.42
CA ASN A 7 -23.16 42.31 12.92
C ASN A 7 -22.99 41.22 11.86
N LYS A 8 -22.06 40.28 12.08
CA LYS A 8 -22.02 39.00 11.35
C LYS A 8 -23.04 38.07 11.98
N LEU A 9 -24.21 37.97 11.36
CA LEU A 9 -25.13 36.86 11.58
C LEU A 9 -24.46 35.56 11.10
N LEU A 10 -24.07 34.74 12.03
CA LEU A 10 -23.63 33.34 11.76
C LEU A 10 -24.89 32.54 11.45
N LEU A 11 -25.20 32.37 10.17
CA LEU A 11 -26.16 31.35 9.71
C LEU A 11 -25.53 30.01 9.96
N VAL A 12 -25.88 29.37 11.06
CA VAL A 12 -25.65 27.91 11.27
C VAL A 12 -26.65 27.22 10.35
N SER A 13 -26.20 26.90 9.13
CA SER A 13 -26.87 26.00 8.24
C SER A 13 -26.78 24.61 8.88
N LEU A 14 -27.85 24.22 9.56
CA LEU A 14 -28.08 22.85 10.00
C LEU A 14 -28.31 22.03 8.72
N CYS A 15 -27.23 21.54 8.10
CA CYS A 15 -27.34 20.54 7.04
C CYS A 15 -27.94 19.29 7.66
N CYS A 16 -29.28 19.15 7.60
CA CYS A 16 -29.92 17.84 7.59
C CYS A 16 -29.43 17.13 6.33
N THR A 17 -28.30 16.45 6.38
CA THR A 17 -27.96 15.45 5.38
C THR A 17 -29.02 14.36 5.50
N PRO A 18 -29.75 14.05 4.42
CA PRO A 18 -30.59 12.86 4.43
C PRO A 18 -29.68 11.67 4.80
N LEU A 19 -30.15 10.81 5.67
CA LEU A 19 -29.52 9.51 5.98
C LEU A 19 -29.59 8.65 4.70
N TYR A 20 -28.72 8.95 3.73
CA TYR A 20 -28.47 8.06 2.61
C TYR A 20 -27.52 6.98 3.11
N SER A 21 -27.88 5.75 2.84
CA SER A 21 -26.98 4.63 2.96
C SER A 21 -25.81 4.82 2.00
N GLU A 22 -24.59 4.55 2.45
CA GLU A 22 -23.36 4.81 1.71
C GLU A 22 -23.00 3.57 0.88
N ASN A 23 -22.78 3.76 -0.41
CA ASN A 23 -22.42 2.68 -1.30
C ASN A 23 -20.90 2.48 -1.37
N ILE A 24 -20.46 1.32 -1.89
CA ILE A 24 -19.04 0.96 -1.95
C ILE A 24 -18.21 1.91 -2.84
N LEU A 25 -18.83 2.51 -3.87
CA LEU A 25 -18.15 3.45 -4.75
C LEU A 25 -17.84 4.77 -4.05
N GLU A 26 -18.77 5.27 -3.22
CA GLU A 26 -18.56 6.46 -2.39
C GLU A 26 -17.42 6.22 -1.39
N ILE A 27 -17.46 5.10 -0.67
CA ILE A 27 -16.39 4.69 0.27
C ILE A 27 -15.04 4.56 -0.43
N TYR A 28 -14.99 4.00 -1.65
CA TYR A 28 -13.74 3.92 -2.42
C TYR A 28 -13.20 5.31 -2.81
N ASN A 29 -14.07 6.21 -3.26
CA ASN A 29 -13.67 7.57 -3.61
C ASN A 29 -13.12 8.34 -2.39
N GLU A 30 -13.75 8.18 -1.24
CA GLU A 30 -13.24 8.75 0.02
C GLU A 30 -11.90 8.11 0.45
N ALA A 31 -11.74 6.80 0.27
CA ALA A 31 -10.49 6.12 0.57
C ALA A 31 -9.33 6.62 -0.31
N LEU A 32 -9.58 6.95 -1.59
CA LEU A 32 -8.58 7.58 -2.47
C LEU A 32 -8.08 8.92 -1.93
N GLU A 33 -8.97 9.68 -1.27
CA GLU A 33 -8.64 11.00 -0.74
C GLU A 33 -8.07 10.95 0.68
N ASN A 34 -8.43 9.96 1.49
CA ASN A 34 -8.19 10.00 2.93
C ASN A 34 -7.30 8.86 3.44
N ASP A 35 -7.14 7.74 2.71
CA ASP A 35 -6.33 6.61 3.21
C ASP A 35 -4.84 6.96 3.34
N PRO A 36 -4.28 6.95 4.57
CA PRO A 36 -2.88 7.29 4.79
C PRO A 36 -1.91 6.30 4.11
N THR A 37 -2.29 5.04 3.97
CA THR A 37 -1.45 4.01 3.33
C THR A 37 -1.32 4.28 1.84
N TYR A 38 -2.42 4.61 1.17
CA TYR A 38 -2.43 4.99 -0.24
C TYR A 38 -1.65 6.29 -0.48
N LYS A 39 -1.88 7.33 0.35
CA LYS A 39 -1.14 8.60 0.27
C LYS A 39 0.35 8.42 0.50
N SER A 40 0.74 7.58 1.44
CA SER A 40 2.15 7.22 1.67
C SER A 40 2.78 6.59 0.42
N ALA A 41 2.07 5.67 -0.25
CA ALA A 41 2.53 5.04 -1.49
C ALA A 41 2.63 6.07 -2.64
N GLU A 42 1.69 7.01 -2.75
CA GLU A 42 1.72 8.11 -3.71
C GLU A 42 2.97 8.99 -3.51
N TYR A 43 3.23 9.44 -2.28
CA TYR A 43 4.41 10.26 -1.99
C TYR A 43 5.72 9.48 -2.17
N SER A 44 5.75 8.19 -1.86
CA SER A 44 6.90 7.33 -2.17
C SER A 44 7.17 7.28 -3.68
N TYR A 45 6.12 7.08 -4.49
CA TYR A 45 6.25 7.12 -5.95
C TYR A 45 6.74 8.49 -6.45
N LEU A 46 6.19 9.60 -5.91
CA LEU A 46 6.64 10.96 -6.29
C LEU A 46 8.11 11.20 -5.94
N ALA A 47 8.59 10.66 -4.83
CA ALA A 47 10.01 10.71 -4.45
C ALA A 47 10.86 9.86 -5.41
N ASP A 48 10.46 8.63 -5.70
CA ASP A 48 11.17 7.71 -6.59
C ASP A 48 11.18 8.20 -8.06
N LYS A 49 10.17 8.96 -8.47
CA LYS A 49 10.12 9.64 -9.76
C LYS A 49 11.28 10.61 -9.95
N GLN A 50 11.88 11.16 -8.87
CA GLN A 50 13.04 12.03 -8.95
C GLN A 50 14.35 11.27 -9.24
N ILE A 51 14.39 9.95 -9.05
CA ILE A 51 15.58 9.12 -9.29
C ILE A 51 16.05 9.23 -10.75
N VAL A 52 15.12 9.23 -11.73
CA VAL A 52 15.48 9.37 -13.14
C VAL A 52 15.98 10.78 -13.46
N VAL A 53 15.44 11.81 -12.80
CA VAL A 53 15.87 13.20 -12.94
C VAL A 53 17.31 13.36 -12.41
N GLN A 54 17.61 12.80 -11.23
CA GLN A 54 18.96 12.77 -10.64
C GLN A 54 19.93 11.99 -11.52
N GLY A 55 19.52 10.83 -12.04
CA GLY A 55 20.34 10.05 -12.96
C GLY A 55 20.65 10.79 -14.26
N ARG A 56 19.69 11.55 -14.80
CA ARG A 56 19.91 12.40 -15.97
C ARG A 56 20.79 13.60 -15.65
N ALA A 57 20.64 14.22 -14.47
CA ALA A 57 21.42 15.36 -14.05
C ALA A 57 22.92 15.05 -14.00
N ALA A 58 23.31 13.81 -13.69
CA ALA A 58 24.69 13.36 -13.71
C ALA A 58 25.34 13.33 -15.13
N LEU A 59 24.55 13.47 -16.19
CA LEU A 59 24.99 13.59 -17.59
C LEU A 59 25.10 15.06 -18.08
N LEU A 60 24.52 15.99 -17.29
CA LEU A 60 24.45 17.41 -17.63
C LEU A 60 25.64 18.19 -17.02
N PRO A 61 25.88 19.45 -17.47
CA PRO A 61 26.88 20.28 -16.85
C PRO A 61 26.56 20.56 -15.38
N SER A 62 27.60 20.50 -14.54
CA SER A 62 27.51 20.97 -13.15
C SER A 62 28.26 22.30 -13.02
N ILE A 63 27.70 23.29 -12.34
CA ILE A 63 28.28 24.58 -12.05
C ILE A 63 28.37 24.71 -10.53
N THR A 64 29.58 24.95 -10.03
CA THR A 64 29.82 25.15 -8.61
C THR A 64 30.53 26.52 -8.41
N LEU A 65 29.95 27.28 -7.48
CA LEU A 65 30.58 28.52 -6.97
C LEU A 65 31.06 28.25 -5.57
N SER A 66 32.27 28.68 -5.25
CA SER A 66 32.81 28.58 -3.89
C SER A 66 33.51 29.86 -3.50
N GLY A 67 33.41 30.22 -2.23
CA GLY A 67 34.12 31.32 -1.62
C GLY A 67 34.68 30.89 -0.27
N SER A 68 35.87 31.35 0.04
CA SER A 68 36.47 31.14 1.35
C SER A 68 37.22 32.38 1.81
N THR A 69 37.21 32.60 3.10
CA THR A 69 38.07 33.56 3.77
C THR A 69 38.88 32.83 4.83
N ASN A 70 40.17 33.05 4.87
CA ASN A 70 41.08 32.35 5.78
C ASN A 70 41.90 33.38 6.52
N TRP A 71 41.90 33.33 7.83
CA TRP A 71 42.86 34.01 8.67
C TRP A 71 44.08 33.12 8.81
N ASN A 72 45.23 33.63 8.45
CA ASN A 72 46.50 32.91 8.43
C ASN A 72 47.46 33.57 9.40
N GLU A 73 48.09 32.80 10.26
CA GLU A 73 49.16 33.16 11.16
C GLU A 73 50.38 32.34 10.78
N TYR A 74 51.48 33.02 10.50
CA TYR A 74 52.73 32.36 10.14
C TYR A 74 53.73 32.51 11.28
N TYR A 75 54.16 31.39 11.85
CA TYR A 75 55.14 31.31 12.90
C TYR A 75 56.47 30.80 12.36
N GLN A 76 57.59 31.39 12.87
CA GLN A 76 58.92 30.87 12.67
C GLN A 76 59.60 30.83 14.03
N ASP A 77 60.15 29.68 14.47
CA ASP A 77 60.75 29.45 15.78
C ASP A 77 59.83 29.90 16.93
N ASP A 78 58.54 29.53 16.83
CA ASP A 78 57.44 29.90 17.76
C ASP A 78 57.16 31.41 17.86
N ILE A 79 57.77 32.22 17.00
CA ILE A 79 57.51 33.67 16.93
C ILE A 79 56.53 33.93 15.80
N LEU A 80 55.43 34.62 16.10
CA LEU A 80 54.46 35.07 15.08
C LEU A 80 55.22 36.08 14.15
N GLN A 81 55.40 35.70 12.88
CA GLN A 81 56.04 36.52 11.88
C GLN A 81 55.02 37.34 11.07
N GLN A 82 53.83 36.75 10.84
CA GLN A 82 52.86 37.39 9.98
C GLN A 82 51.45 36.91 10.28
N GLU A 83 50.52 37.85 10.27
CA GLU A 83 49.07 37.62 10.37
C GLU A 83 48.42 38.29 9.15
N TYR A 84 47.62 37.54 8.39
CA TYR A 84 46.92 38.10 7.25
C TYR A 84 45.65 37.35 6.92
N ASN A 85 44.68 38.05 6.30
CA ASN A 85 43.49 37.45 5.77
C ASN A 85 43.62 37.22 4.26
N SER A 86 43.18 36.08 3.78
CA SER A 86 43.06 35.77 2.36
C SER A 86 41.60 35.44 2.03
N PHE A 87 41.09 36.02 0.96
CA PHE A 87 39.77 35.76 0.42
C PHE A 87 39.94 35.10 -0.96
N SER A 88 39.17 34.04 -1.21
CA SER A 88 39.17 33.42 -2.54
C SER A 88 37.74 33.16 -2.98
N LYS A 89 37.46 33.41 -4.26
CA LYS A 89 36.22 33.04 -4.94
C LYS A 89 36.57 32.22 -6.19
N SER A 90 35.80 31.19 -6.45
CA SER A 90 36.00 30.37 -7.63
C SER A 90 34.68 29.91 -8.24
N ALA A 91 34.67 29.79 -9.56
CA ALA A 91 33.60 29.16 -10.32
C ALA A 91 34.19 27.96 -11.09
N ARG A 92 33.50 26.83 -11.02
CA ARG A 92 33.89 25.63 -11.75
C ARG A 92 32.67 25.10 -12.53
N VAL A 93 32.90 24.79 -13.80
CA VAL A 93 31.95 24.10 -14.69
C VAL A 93 32.56 22.76 -15.06
N SER A 94 31.80 21.68 -14.96
CA SER A 94 32.23 20.36 -15.39
C SER A 94 31.13 19.69 -16.20
N GLN A 95 31.46 19.24 -17.43
CA GLN A 95 30.56 18.53 -18.33
C GLN A 95 31.10 17.17 -18.68
N PRO A 96 30.45 16.07 -18.33
CA PRO A 96 30.76 14.73 -18.82
C PRO A 96 30.61 14.67 -20.35
N LEU A 97 31.65 14.20 -21.07
CA LEU A 97 31.58 13.91 -22.50
C LEU A 97 31.46 12.43 -22.77
N PHE A 98 32.29 11.62 -22.09
CA PHE A 98 32.28 10.18 -22.24
C PHE A 98 32.39 9.53 -20.87
N ARG A 99 31.21 9.11 -20.35
CA ARG A 99 31.04 8.50 -19.03
C ARG A 99 30.05 7.35 -19.12
N LEU A 100 30.51 6.17 -19.54
CA LEU A 100 29.66 4.99 -19.69
C LEU A 100 29.12 4.49 -18.34
N ASP A 101 29.88 4.65 -17.27
CA ASP A 101 29.42 4.39 -15.90
C ASP A 101 28.17 5.24 -15.55
N THR A 102 28.20 6.52 -15.85
CA THR A 102 27.09 7.46 -15.61
C THR A 102 25.90 7.18 -16.55
N TRP A 103 26.19 6.82 -17.81
CA TRP A 103 25.14 6.44 -18.77
C TRP A 103 24.37 5.20 -18.31
N PHE A 104 25.05 4.16 -17.84
CA PHE A 104 24.38 2.98 -17.30
C PHE A 104 23.68 3.25 -15.96
N ASN A 105 24.20 4.15 -15.12
CA ASN A 105 23.51 4.64 -13.94
C ASN A 105 22.20 5.37 -14.28
N PHE A 106 22.19 6.19 -15.34
CA PHE A 106 20.95 6.78 -15.84
C PHE A 106 19.94 5.71 -16.30
N LYS A 107 20.39 4.67 -17.05
CA LYS A 107 19.53 3.54 -17.41
C LYS A 107 18.97 2.81 -16.18
N ARG A 108 19.82 2.58 -15.18
CA ARG A 108 19.40 2.02 -13.89
C ARG A 108 18.32 2.89 -13.24
N SER A 109 18.53 4.20 -13.16
CA SER A 109 17.58 5.15 -12.59
C SER A 109 16.24 5.11 -13.32
N LYS A 110 16.23 5.02 -14.65
CA LYS A 110 15.01 4.88 -15.44
C LYS A 110 14.25 3.59 -15.11
N SER A 111 14.96 2.46 -15.00
CA SER A 111 14.34 1.18 -14.63
C SER A 111 13.77 1.19 -13.22
N LEU A 112 14.46 1.84 -12.25
CA LEU A 112 13.96 1.98 -10.88
C LEU A 112 12.72 2.87 -10.80
N THR A 113 12.70 3.99 -11.52
CA THR A 113 11.49 4.86 -11.59
C THR A 113 10.31 4.12 -12.19
N ASN A 114 10.51 3.35 -13.27
CA ASN A 114 9.44 2.55 -13.86
C ASN A 114 8.99 1.41 -12.92
N ALA A 115 9.90 0.84 -12.11
CA ALA A 115 9.53 -0.14 -11.09
C ALA A 115 8.65 0.49 -9.99
N ALA A 116 9.01 1.70 -9.53
CA ALA A 116 8.20 2.44 -8.56
C ALA A 116 6.80 2.81 -9.12
N GLU A 117 6.70 3.12 -10.41
CA GLU A 117 5.41 3.33 -11.08
C GLU A 117 4.54 2.06 -11.06
N ALA A 118 5.14 0.90 -11.34
CA ALA A 118 4.43 -0.37 -11.28
C ALA A 118 4.04 -0.73 -9.83
N ASP A 119 4.89 -0.48 -8.85
CA ASP A 119 4.55 -0.66 -7.43
C ASP A 119 3.37 0.22 -7.02
N PHE A 120 3.35 1.48 -7.45
CA PHE A 120 2.23 2.38 -7.16
C PHE A 120 0.93 1.92 -7.84
N ALA A 121 0.99 1.46 -9.10
CA ALA A 121 -0.16 0.90 -9.78
C ALA A 121 -0.72 -0.35 -9.04
N TYR A 122 0.15 -1.19 -8.48
CA TYR A 122 -0.27 -2.27 -7.60
C TYR A 122 -0.97 -1.76 -6.33
N GLN A 123 -0.47 -0.68 -5.70
CA GLN A 123 -1.12 -0.11 -4.52
C GLN A 123 -2.50 0.49 -4.84
N GLN A 124 -2.68 1.05 -6.03
CA GLN A 124 -4.01 1.48 -6.50
C GLN A 124 -4.98 0.31 -6.60
N GLN A 125 -4.54 -0.81 -7.19
CA GLN A 125 -5.33 -2.04 -7.25
C GLN A 125 -5.60 -2.63 -5.86
N ASN A 126 -4.62 -2.61 -4.98
CA ASN A 126 -4.75 -3.12 -3.63
C ASN A 126 -5.74 -2.29 -2.77
N LEU A 127 -5.83 -0.97 -3.02
CA LEU A 127 -6.84 -0.13 -2.36
C LEU A 127 -8.25 -0.55 -2.72
N LEU A 128 -8.53 -0.89 -4.00
CA LEU A 128 -9.82 -1.41 -4.44
C LEU A 128 -10.23 -2.66 -3.63
N LEU A 129 -9.33 -3.65 -3.57
CA LEU A 129 -9.59 -4.87 -2.80
C LEU A 129 -9.78 -4.59 -1.32
N ARG A 130 -8.90 -3.77 -0.71
CA ARG A 130 -8.97 -3.44 0.72
C ARG A 130 -10.26 -2.71 1.07
N THR A 131 -10.72 -1.79 0.22
CA THR A 131 -12.01 -1.11 0.40
C THR A 131 -13.17 -2.13 0.39
N ALA A 132 -13.17 -3.04 -0.59
CA ALA A 132 -14.20 -4.08 -0.67
C ALA A 132 -14.14 -5.04 0.55
N GLU A 133 -12.96 -5.44 1.00
CA GLU A 133 -12.79 -6.31 2.18
C GLU A 133 -13.34 -5.67 3.45
N LEU A 134 -13.09 -4.37 3.66
CA LEU A 134 -13.58 -3.65 4.83
C LEU A 134 -15.08 -3.38 4.74
N TYR A 135 -15.58 -3.00 3.57
CA TYR A 135 -17.01 -2.79 3.33
C TYR A 135 -17.81 -4.06 3.59
N PHE A 136 -17.48 -5.17 2.94
CA PHE A 136 -18.14 -6.46 3.16
C PHE A 136 -17.84 -7.05 4.55
N GLY A 137 -16.74 -6.64 5.17
CA GLY A 137 -16.45 -6.96 6.57
C GLY A 137 -17.50 -6.37 7.52
N VAL A 138 -17.93 -5.13 7.29
CA VAL A 138 -19.01 -4.49 8.06
C VAL A 138 -20.36 -5.14 7.77
N LEU A 139 -20.70 -5.36 6.49
CA LEU A 139 -21.97 -6.03 6.13
C LEU A 139 -22.09 -7.43 6.74
N ARG A 140 -21.00 -8.20 6.68
CA ARG A 140 -20.90 -9.52 7.34
C ARG A 140 -21.16 -9.44 8.85
N ALA A 141 -20.61 -8.41 9.50
CA ALA A 141 -20.80 -8.21 10.94
C ALA A 141 -22.24 -7.79 11.26
N ILE A 142 -22.88 -6.99 10.41
CA ILE A 142 -24.30 -6.62 10.51
C ILE A 142 -25.20 -7.87 10.39
N ASP A 143 -24.99 -8.69 9.36
CA ASP A 143 -25.78 -9.92 9.15
C ASP A 143 -25.61 -10.92 10.30
N ASN A 144 -24.36 -11.10 10.77
CA ASN A 144 -24.10 -11.97 11.92
C ASN A 144 -24.74 -11.45 13.20
N LEU A 145 -24.83 -10.13 13.41
CA LEU A 145 -25.54 -9.54 14.55
C LEU A 145 -27.04 -9.73 14.39
N ASN A 146 -27.61 -9.45 13.22
CA ASN A 146 -29.03 -9.60 12.93
C ASN A 146 -29.50 -11.07 13.12
N ALA A 147 -28.72 -12.03 12.65
CA ALA A 147 -28.95 -13.45 12.87
C ALA A 147 -28.94 -13.80 14.36
N SER A 148 -27.97 -13.30 15.13
CA SER A 148 -27.90 -13.58 16.57
C SER A 148 -29.01 -12.90 17.39
N ILE A 149 -29.48 -11.71 16.98
CA ILE A 149 -30.64 -11.05 17.57
C ILE A 149 -31.91 -11.90 17.32
N SER A 150 -32.06 -12.40 16.10
CA SER A 150 -33.19 -13.27 15.72
C SER A 150 -33.18 -14.60 16.47
N GLU A 151 -32.00 -15.21 16.61
CA GLU A 151 -31.77 -16.43 17.39
C GLU A 151 -32.10 -16.20 18.86
N GLU A 152 -31.56 -15.14 19.50
CA GLU A 152 -31.87 -14.84 20.91
C GLU A 152 -33.35 -14.63 21.14
N LYS A 153 -34.05 -13.91 20.25
CA LYS A 153 -35.50 -13.68 20.31
C LYS A 153 -36.30 -14.99 20.19
N ALA A 154 -35.90 -15.88 19.28
CA ALA A 154 -36.55 -17.18 19.09
C ALA A 154 -36.33 -18.06 20.32
N ILE A 155 -35.10 -18.20 20.80
CA ILE A 155 -34.78 -19.01 21.99
C ILE A 155 -35.47 -18.45 23.24
N LYS A 156 -35.54 -17.12 23.41
CA LYS A 156 -36.31 -16.50 24.51
C LYS A 156 -37.75 -16.92 24.50
N LYS A 157 -38.39 -16.95 23.32
CA LYS A 157 -39.76 -17.42 23.17
C LYS A 157 -39.91 -18.88 23.56
N GLN A 158 -38.94 -19.74 23.22
CA GLN A 158 -38.95 -21.15 23.63
C GLN A 158 -38.77 -21.30 25.15
N LEU A 159 -37.89 -20.49 25.76
CA LEU A 159 -37.73 -20.46 27.22
C LEU A 159 -39.05 -20.11 27.92
N ASP A 160 -39.73 -19.05 27.47
CA ASP A 160 -41.02 -18.61 28.06
C ASP A 160 -42.09 -19.70 27.90
N GLN A 161 -42.13 -20.40 26.75
CA GLN A 161 -43.04 -21.54 26.54
C GLN A 161 -42.69 -22.73 27.43
N ALA A 162 -41.41 -23.07 27.58
CA ALA A 162 -40.97 -24.16 28.46
C ALA A 162 -41.36 -23.89 29.91
N GLN A 163 -41.22 -22.64 30.35
CA GLN A 163 -41.58 -22.19 31.69
C GLN A 163 -43.07 -22.31 31.95
N GLN A 164 -43.94 -21.83 31.02
CA GLN A 164 -45.38 -21.97 31.10
C GLN A 164 -45.82 -23.44 31.13
N ARG A 165 -45.24 -24.31 30.31
CA ARG A 165 -45.55 -25.75 30.29
C ARG A 165 -45.14 -26.44 31.60
N TYR A 166 -44.04 -26.03 32.23
CA TYR A 166 -43.62 -26.52 33.54
C TYR A 166 -44.60 -26.10 34.63
N GLU A 167 -45.04 -24.83 34.67
CA GLU A 167 -45.98 -24.31 35.66
C GLU A 167 -47.34 -25.04 35.66
N VAL A 168 -47.77 -25.52 34.48
CA VAL A 168 -48.98 -26.31 34.34
C VAL A 168 -48.77 -27.83 34.41
N GLY A 169 -47.54 -28.27 34.75
CA GLY A 169 -47.19 -29.69 34.93
C GLY A 169 -47.03 -30.51 33.64
N LEU A 170 -46.91 -29.86 32.48
CA LEU A 170 -46.79 -30.51 31.16
C LEU A 170 -45.32 -30.72 30.73
N SER A 171 -44.33 -30.27 31.50
CA SER A 171 -42.93 -30.41 31.21
C SER A 171 -42.09 -30.56 32.48
N ALA A 172 -40.91 -31.22 32.38
CA ALA A 172 -39.98 -31.34 33.48
C ALA A 172 -39.15 -30.03 33.66
N ILE A 173 -38.64 -29.75 34.86
CA ILE A 173 -37.81 -28.61 35.18
C ILE A 173 -36.50 -28.60 34.34
N THR A 174 -36.00 -29.77 33.95
CA THR A 174 -34.81 -29.92 33.12
C THR A 174 -34.97 -29.22 31.78
N GLY A 175 -36.15 -29.27 31.15
CA GLY A 175 -36.43 -28.56 29.90
C GLY A 175 -36.35 -27.03 30.03
N VAL A 176 -36.76 -26.49 31.21
CA VAL A 176 -36.62 -25.06 31.50
C VAL A 176 -35.15 -24.69 31.66
N GLN A 177 -34.36 -25.50 32.37
CA GLN A 177 -32.92 -25.25 32.57
C GLN A 177 -32.11 -25.33 31.27
N GLU A 178 -32.44 -26.26 30.37
CA GLU A 178 -31.86 -26.38 29.04
C GLU A 178 -32.20 -25.17 28.15
N ALA A 179 -33.44 -24.71 28.17
CA ALA A 179 -33.85 -23.50 27.45
C ALA A 179 -33.21 -22.23 28.03
N GLN A 180 -33.03 -22.15 29.37
CA GLN A 180 -32.34 -21.06 30.03
C GLN A 180 -30.84 -21.03 29.60
N LEU A 181 -30.16 -22.19 29.60
CA LEU A 181 -28.78 -22.28 29.11
C LEU A 181 -28.66 -21.83 27.66
N ALA A 182 -29.56 -22.29 26.77
CA ALA A 182 -29.55 -21.87 25.37
C ALA A 182 -29.76 -20.36 25.22
N PHE A 183 -30.67 -19.76 26.01
CA PHE A 183 -30.89 -18.32 26.02
C PHE A 183 -29.65 -17.54 26.47
N ASP A 184 -29.00 -17.96 27.55
CA ASP A 184 -27.81 -17.28 28.07
C ASP A 184 -26.63 -17.37 27.06
N LEU A 185 -26.48 -18.50 26.35
CA LEU A 185 -25.50 -18.67 25.29
C LEU A 185 -25.81 -17.80 24.06
N SER A 186 -27.10 -17.73 23.65
CA SER A 186 -27.48 -16.87 22.50
C SER A 186 -27.29 -15.37 22.81
N LYS A 187 -27.57 -14.94 24.05
CA LYS A 187 -27.31 -13.60 24.53
C LYS A 187 -25.81 -13.28 24.51
N ALA A 188 -24.97 -14.21 24.95
CA ALA A 188 -23.51 -14.05 24.90
C ALA A 188 -23.02 -13.95 23.44
N ALA A 189 -23.55 -14.73 22.52
CA ALA A 189 -23.25 -14.68 21.09
C ALA A 189 -23.63 -13.32 20.48
N ARG A 190 -24.79 -12.76 20.80
CA ARG A 190 -25.22 -11.43 20.36
C ARG A 190 -24.25 -10.34 20.84
N ILE A 191 -23.88 -10.36 22.13
CA ILE A 191 -22.92 -9.37 22.69
C ILE A 191 -21.58 -9.44 21.99
N ASN A 192 -21.08 -10.66 21.68
CA ASN A 192 -19.85 -10.81 20.91
C ASN A 192 -19.98 -10.26 19.49
N ASN A 193 -21.12 -10.47 18.82
CA ASN A 193 -21.35 -9.94 17.48
C ASN A 193 -21.52 -8.41 17.47
N GLU A 194 -22.06 -7.80 18.53
CA GLU A 194 -22.05 -6.34 18.71
C GLU A 194 -20.61 -5.79 18.76
N GLY A 195 -19.73 -6.44 19.54
CA GLY A 195 -18.30 -6.08 19.59
C GLY A 195 -17.59 -6.26 18.23
N ASN A 196 -17.92 -7.32 17.50
CA ASN A 196 -17.37 -7.56 16.17
C ASN A 196 -17.82 -6.49 15.17
N LEU A 197 -19.10 -6.08 15.21
CA LEU A 197 -19.60 -4.99 14.37
C LEU A 197 -18.92 -3.67 14.69
N PHE A 198 -18.74 -3.34 15.96
CA PHE A 198 -18.00 -2.16 16.37
C PHE A 198 -16.58 -2.18 15.79
N SER A 199 -15.85 -3.29 15.94
CA SER A 199 -14.49 -3.43 15.42
C SER A 199 -14.42 -3.34 13.89
N ALA A 200 -15.39 -3.92 13.17
CA ALA A 200 -15.46 -3.84 11.72
C ALA A 200 -15.71 -2.40 11.22
N ARG A 201 -16.62 -1.67 11.90
CA ARG A 201 -16.88 -0.25 11.61
C ARG A 201 -15.65 0.61 11.84
N GLU A 202 -14.95 0.42 12.97
CA GLU A 202 -13.71 1.15 13.26
C GLU A 202 -12.62 0.90 12.21
N ALA A 203 -12.53 -0.31 11.69
CA ALA A 203 -11.58 -0.62 10.62
C ALA A 203 -11.92 0.12 9.31
N LEU A 204 -13.21 0.26 8.96
CA LEU A 204 -13.64 1.02 7.79
C LEU A 204 -13.53 2.53 8.03
N ASN A 205 -13.87 3.02 9.23
CA ASN A 205 -13.66 4.41 9.64
C ASN A 205 -12.19 4.84 9.52
N ALA A 206 -11.26 3.94 9.90
CA ALA A 206 -9.83 4.20 9.78
C ALA A 206 -9.36 4.34 8.31
N LEU A 207 -10.03 3.67 7.36
CA LEU A 207 -9.73 3.78 5.93
C LEU A 207 -10.15 5.14 5.37
N ILE A 208 -11.36 5.61 5.73
CA ILE A 208 -11.95 6.84 5.16
C ILE A 208 -11.71 8.09 6.01
N GLY A 209 -11.27 7.93 7.27
CA GLY A 209 -10.94 9.03 8.18
C GLY A 209 -12.15 9.67 8.87
N ARG A 210 -13.34 9.05 8.80
CA ARG A 210 -14.57 9.50 9.47
C ARG A 210 -15.44 8.33 9.92
N GLU A 211 -16.45 8.60 10.72
CA GLU A 211 -17.48 7.61 11.09
C GLU A 211 -18.45 7.37 9.92
N ILE A 212 -18.79 6.09 9.72
CA ILE A 212 -19.87 5.66 8.80
C ILE A 212 -21.19 5.54 9.57
N PHE A 213 -22.31 5.86 8.89
CA PHE A 213 -23.64 5.76 9.48
C PHE A 213 -24.37 4.47 9.07
N SER A 214 -24.55 4.27 7.79
CA SER A 214 -25.19 3.08 7.22
C SER A 214 -24.53 2.73 5.90
N LEU A 215 -24.57 1.45 5.54
CA LEU A 215 -24.05 0.95 4.26
C LEU A 215 -25.17 0.31 3.48
N ASP A 216 -25.11 0.39 2.15
CA ASP A 216 -26.01 -0.36 1.28
C ASP A 216 -25.80 -1.87 1.46
N GLU A 217 -26.88 -2.61 1.57
CA GLU A 217 -26.86 -4.05 1.80
C GLU A 217 -26.72 -4.82 0.47
N LEU A 218 -26.24 -6.06 0.54
CA LEU A 218 -26.17 -6.92 -0.63
C LEU A 218 -27.58 -7.34 -1.07
N GLY A 219 -27.92 -7.05 -2.32
CA GLY A 219 -29.20 -7.45 -2.91
C GLY A 219 -29.35 -8.98 -3.01
N GLU A 220 -30.60 -9.43 -3.12
CA GLU A 220 -30.90 -10.87 -3.22
C GLU A 220 -30.41 -11.51 -4.52
N ASN A 221 -30.20 -10.73 -5.59
CA ASN A 221 -29.95 -11.19 -6.96
C ASN A 221 -28.47 -11.43 -7.27
N LEU A 222 -27.69 -11.96 -6.34
CA LEU A 222 -26.30 -12.33 -6.61
C LEU A 222 -26.23 -13.54 -7.54
N ASN A 223 -25.77 -13.33 -8.79
CA ASN A 223 -25.52 -14.41 -9.74
C ASN A 223 -24.15 -15.04 -9.46
N VAL A 224 -24.18 -16.25 -8.87
CA VAL A 224 -22.97 -17.00 -8.56
C VAL A 224 -22.59 -17.89 -9.75
N SER A 225 -21.45 -17.61 -10.39
CA SER A 225 -20.97 -18.32 -11.58
C SER A 225 -19.47 -18.59 -11.51
N SER A 226 -19.02 -19.58 -12.27
CA SER A 226 -17.58 -19.87 -12.41
C SER A 226 -16.86 -18.69 -13.08
N PRO A 227 -15.55 -18.48 -12.77
CA PRO A 227 -14.78 -17.40 -13.37
C PRO A 227 -14.73 -17.52 -14.89
N PHE A 228 -14.80 -16.40 -15.58
CA PHE A 228 -14.62 -16.37 -17.03
C PHE A 228 -13.30 -15.67 -17.41
N PRO A 229 -12.41 -16.30 -18.20
CA PRO A 229 -12.52 -17.64 -18.79
C PRO A 229 -12.41 -18.75 -17.75
N ASN A 230 -13.10 -19.89 -18.00
CA ASN A 230 -13.08 -21.03 -17.10
C ASN A 230 -11.85 -21.93 -17.32
N SER A 231 -10.68 -21.31 -17.31
CA SER A 231 -9.37 -21.95 -17.51
C SER A 231 -8.35 -21.26 -16.63
N LYS A 232 -7.75 -22.00 -15.71
CA LYS A 232 -6.71 -21.47 -14.82
C LYS A 232 -5.44 -21.06 -15.58
N GLU A 233 -5.16 -21.71 -16.70
CA GLU A 233 -4.01 -21.40 -17.56
C GLU A 233 -4.17 -20.07 -18.27
N ASP A 234 -5.39 -19.70 -18.69
CA ASP A 234 -5.66 -18.40 -19.30
C ASP A 234 -5.51 -17.27 -18.25
N TRP A 235 -5.97 -17.50 -17.02
CA TRP A 235 -5.73 -16.57 -15.92
C TRP A 235 -4.24 -16.40 -15.58
N VAL A 236 -3.47 -17.49 -15.60
CA VAL A 236 -2.00 -17.43 -15.43
C VAL A 236 -1.36 -16.61 -16.54
N LYS A 237 -1.76 -16.82 -17.80
CA LYS A 237 -1.25 -16.05 -18.93
C LYS A 237 -1.57 -14.56 -18.77
N THR A 238 -2.80 -14.24 -18.42
CA THR A 238 -3.22 -12.85 -18.16
C THR A 238 -2.39 -12.21 -17.05
N ALA A 239 -2.12 -12.95 -15.96
CA ALA A 239 -1.31 -12.45 -14.85
C ALA A 239 0.15 -12.19 -15.25
N LEU A 240 0.75 -13.07 -16.05
CA LEU A 240 2.13 -12.88 -16.53
C LEU A 240 2.27 -11.63 -17.43
N GLU A 241 1.19 -11.23 -18.11
CA GLU A 241 1.17 -10.04 -18.96
C GLU A 241 0.84 -8.76 -18.18
N ASN A 242 -0.04 -8.81 -17.18
CA ASN A 242 -0.66 -7.62 -16.56
C ASN A 242 -0.27 -7.38 -15.10
N ASN A 243 0.28 -8.37 -14.39
CA ASN A 243 0.53 -8.21 -12.96
C ASN A 243 1.65 -7.19 -12.67
N TYR A 244 1.31 -6.13 -11.94
CA TYR A 244 2.23 -5.03 -11.65
C TYR A 244 3.38 -5.42 -10.70
N GLN A 245 3.20 -6.38 -9.79
CA GLN A 245 4.28 -6.87 -8.95
C GLN A 245 5.36 -7.59 -9.78
N LEU A 246 4.93 -8.38 -10.77
CA LEU A 246 5.85 -9.05 -11.70
C LEU A 246 6.58 -8.04 -12.57
N LYS A 247 5.86 -7.06 -13.11
CA LYS A 247 6.45 -5.96 -13.89
C LYS A 247 7.50 -5.19 -13.09
N ALA A 248 7.21 -4.87 -11.82
CA ALA A 248 8.17 -4.22 -10.94
C ALA A 248 9.42 -5.10 -10.70
N ALA A 249 9.25 -6.41 -10.50
CA ALA A 249 10.36 -7.34 -10.32
C ALA A 249 11.28 -7.41 -11.55
N TYR A 250 10.73 -7.47 -12.75
CA TYR A 250 11.51 -7.43 -14.00
C TYR A 250 12.25 -6.10 -14.18
N LEU A 251 11.61 -4.97 -13.86
CA LEU A 251 12.24 -3.66 -13.94
C LEU A 251 13.38 -3.50 -12.91
N ARG A 252 13.26 -4.09 -11.72
CA ARG A 252 14.36 -4.15 -10.73
C ARG A 252 15.52 -5.03 -11.21
N LYS A 253 15.26 -6.16 -11.86
CA LYS A 253 16.28 -6.98 -12.54
C LYS A 253 17.01 -6.17 -13.61
N ASP A 254 16.29 -5.41 -14.47
CA ASP A 254 16.90 -4.55 -15.49
C ASP A 254 17.72 -3.41 -14.87
N ALA A 255 17.29 -2.88 -13.74
CA ALA A 255 18.07 -1.91 -12.96
C ALA A 255 19.38 -2.53 -12.44
N ALA A 256 19.34 -3.74 -11.87
CA ALA A 256 20.52 -4.46 -11.41
C ALA A 256 21.47 -4.80 -12.57
N LYS A 257 20.95 -5.20 -13.74
CA LYS A 257 21.72 -5.41 -14.96
C LYS A 257 22.45 -4.13 -15.43
N SER A 258 21.76 -3.00 -15.36
CA SER A 258 22.34 -1.69 -15.69
C SER A 258 23.42 -1.30 -14.67
N ASN A 259 23.22 -1.60 -13.38
CA ASN A 259 24.22 -1.41 -12.34
C ASN A 259 25.51 -2.25 -12.59
N ALA A 260 25.32 -3.53 -12.96
CA ALA A 260 26.45 -4.40 -13.29
C ALA A 260 27.25 -3.87 -14.50
N ARG A 261 26.57 -3.32 -15.52
CA ARG A 261 27.19 -2.68 -16.67
C ARG A 261 27.90 -1.37 -16.28
N SER A 262 27.31 -0.58 -15.38
CA SER A 262 27.97 0.63 -14.84
C SER A 262 29.25 0.26 -14.10
N ALA A 263 29.21 -0.76 -13.23
CA ALA A 263 30.39 -1.23 -12.51
C ALA A 263 31.49 -1.76 -13.46
N ALA A 264 31.12 -2.46 -14.53
CA ALA A 264 32.03 -2.91 -15.56
C ALA A 264 32.66 -1.73 -16.32
N SER A 265 31.92 -0.66 -16.58
CA SER A 265 32.36 0.53 -17.29
C SER A 265 33.36 1.34 -16.49
N ASN A 266 33.57 1.09 -15.21
CA ASN A 266 34.63 1.75 -14.42
C ASN A 266 36.07 1.35 -14.83
N HIS A 267 36.24 0.33 -15.69
CA HIS A 267 37.52 0.03 -16.33
C HIS A 267 37.81 0.89 -17.57
N LEU A 268 36.80 1.64 -18.07
CA LEU A 268 36.90 2.42 -19.30
C LEU A 268 37.33 3.84 -19.03
N PRO A 269 37.87 4.53 -20.05
CA PRO A 269 38.20 5.95 -19.95
C PRO A 269 37.00 6.80 -19.56
N LYS A 270 37.27 7.85 -18.77
CA LYS A 270 36.30 8.90 -18.41
C LYS A 270 36.79 10.20 -18.97
N ILE A 271 35.98 10.90 -19.75
CA ILE A 271 36.36 12.15 -20.40
C ILE A 271 35.36 13.23 -19.98
N ASP A 272 35.91 14.32 -19.44
CA ASP A 272 35.13 15.48 -18.97
C ASP A 272 35.72 16.77 -19.56
N ILE A 273 34.89 17.76 -19.89
CA ILE A 273 35.30 19.14 -20.08
C ILE A 273 35.20 19.85 -18.72
N VAL A 274 36.29 20.57 -18.37
CA VAL A 274 36.33 21.35 -17.14
C VAL A 274 36.77 22.78 -17.47
N GLY A 275 35.94 23.74 -17.02
CA GLY A 275 36.30 25.15 -17.00
C GLY A 275 36.38 25.62 -15.55
N SER A 276 37.38 26.38 -15.17
CA SER A 276 37.47 27.02 -13.87
C SER A 276 38.01 28.44 -13.95
N GLY A 277 37.42 29.32 -13.14
CA GLY A 277 37.91 30.65 -12.88
C GLY A 277 38.07 30.86 -11.39
N SER A 278 39.18 31.39 -10.95
CA SER A 278 39.38 31.75 -9.54
C SER A 278 40.00 33.15 -9.43
N GLU A 279 39.62 33.83 -8.39
CA GLU A 279 40.20 35.09 -7.97
C GLU A 279 40.54 34.97 -6.49
N SER A 280 41.76 35.34 -6.14
CA SER A 280 42.26 35.33 -4.77
C SER A 280 42.76 36.71 -4.43
N GLU A 281 42.34 37.23 -3.30
CA GLU A 281 42.80 38.49 -2.73
C GLU A 281 43.48 38.18 -1.39
N THR A 282 44.62 38.82 -1.13
CA THR A 282 45.32 38.69 0.15
C THR A 282 45.63 40.06 0.72
N ASN A 283 45.34 40.25 1.98
CA ASN A 283 45.75 41.46 2.73
C ASN A 283 47.11 41.29 3.41
N GLN A 284 47.99 40.52 2.80
CA GLN A 284 49.36 40.32 3.27
C GLN A 284 50.09 41.65 3.17
N PHE A 285 50.16 42.40 4.25
CA PHE A 285 50.94 43.65 4.35
C PHE A 285 52.37 43.30 4.68
N ASN A 286 53.29 43.96 3.91
CA ASN A 286 54.73 44.00 4.10
C ASN A 286 55.48 42.71 3.83
N TYR A 287 55.64 42.36 2.55
CA TYR A 287 56.87 41.71 2.15
C TYR A 287 57.88 42.81 1.81
N GLU A 288 58.40 43.43 2.84
CA GLU A 288 59.73 44.13 2.72
C GLU A 288 60.77 43.04 2.52
N GLY A 289 61.18 42.76 1.30
CA GLY A 289 62.32 41.86 1.15
C GLY A 289 62.52 41.11 -0.15
N PHE A 290 61.69 41.27 -1.19
CA PHE A 290 62.07 40.79 -2.51
C PHE A 290 62.37 42.02 -3.44
N GLU A 291 63.58 42.54 -3.31
CA GLU A 291 64.12 43.49 -4.28
C GLU A 291 64.93 42.71 -5.35
N ILE A 292 64.48 42.77 -6.61
CA ILE A 292 65.26 42.38 -7.72
C ILE A 292 65.81 43.68 -8.30
N ASN A 293 67.13 43.88 -8.22
CA ASN A 293 67.84 45.08 -8.70
C ASN A 293 67.37 46.42 -8.04
N GLY A 294 67.04 46.39 -6.74
CA GLY A 294 66.65 47.61 -6.02
C GLY A 294 65.21 48.11 -6.31
N GLN A 295 64.39 47.31 -6.97
CA GLN A 295 63.01 47.59 -7.16
C GLN A 295 62.18 46.54 -6.44
N GLY A 296 61.35 46.97 -5.46
CA GLY A 296 60.35 46.12 -4.82
C GLY A 296 59.36 45.58 -5.84
N ILE A 297 59.21 44.27 -5.87
CA ILE A 297 58.19 43.66 -6.71
C ILE A 297 56.84 43.73 -5.90
N PRO A 298 55.87 44.50 -6.38
CA PRO A 298 54.56 44.52 -5.68
C PRO A 298 53.93 43.12 -5.73
N VAL A 299 53.68 42.55 -4.58
CA VAL A 299 52.85 41.34 -4.48
C VAL A 299 51.44 41.71 -4.91
N PRO A 300 50.89 41.13 -5.96
CA PRO A 300 49.54 41.49 -6.41
C PRO A 300 48.54 41.15 -5.31
N ALA A 301 47.81 42.17 -4.82
CA ALA A 301 46.74 42.00 -3.82
C ALA A 301 45.62 41.12 -4.35
N VAL A 302 45.42 41.10 -5.66
CA VAL A 302 44.40 40.29 -6.33
C VAL A 302 45.04 39.53 -7.49
N THR A 303 44.84 38.21 -7.49
CA THR A 303 45.28 37.32 -8.58
C THR A 303 44.09 36.57 -9.16
N GLY A 304 43.96 36.66 -10.49
CA GLY A 304 42.91 35.92 -11.23
C GLY A 304 43.51 34.82 -12.11
N ARG A 305 42.86 33.63 -12.11
CA ARG A 305 43.25 32.51 -12.98
C ARG A 305 42.04 31.96 -13.71
N ARG A 306 42.18 31.65 -15.00
CA ARG A 306 41.15 30.93 -15.79
C ARG A 306 41.81 29.71 -16.43
N ASN A 307 41.12 28.58 -16.38
CA ASN A 307 41.59 27.33 -16.95
C ASN A 307 40.42 26.63 -17.68
N TYR A 308 40.72 26.11 -18.86
CA TYR A 308 39.83 25.29 -19.66
C TYR A 308 40.58 24.02 -20.06
N ALA A 309 40.02 22.85 -19.81
CA ALA A 309 40.68 21.58 -20.07
C ALA A 309 39.67 20.50 -20.49
N ILE A 310 40.15 19.59 -21.34
CA ILE A 310 39.57 18.27 -21.53
C ILE A 310 40.38 17.31 -20.67
N GLN A 311 39.75 16.69 -19.70
CA GLN A 311 40.39 15.75 -18.79
C GLN A 311 40.00 14.33 -19.18
N MET A 312 40.98 13.43 -19.35
CA MET A 312 40.76 11.99 -19.51
C MET A 312 41.42 11.27 -18.33
N SER A 313 40.65 10.36 -17.71
CA SER A 313 41.15 9.51 -16.64
C SER A 313 40.83 8.05 -16.95
N ILE A 314 41.86 7.19 -16.86
CA ILE A 314 41.76 5.74 -17.05
C ILE A 314 42.37 5.07 -15.83
N PRO A 315 41.57 4.36 -15.00
CA PRO A 315 42.11 3.64 -13.88
C PRO A 315 42.80 2.34 -14.35
N ILE A 316 44.12 2.33 -14.36
CA ILE A 316 44.91 1.15 -14.76
C ILE A 316 44.93 0.08 -13.66
N PHE A 317 45.19 0.51 -12.42
CA PHE A 317 45.23 -0.40 -11.26
C PHE A 317 44.78 0.33 -9.99
N GLN A 318 43.85 -0.29 -9.27
CA GLN A 318 43.29 0.23 -8.01
C GLN A 318 43.23 -0.87 -6.96
N GLY A 319 44.30 -1.65 -6.78
CA GLY A 319 44.37 -2.73 -5.78
C GLY A 319 43.29 -3.80 -5.93
N GLY A 320 42.74 -4.01 -7.14
CA GLY A 320 41.65 -4.98 -7.40
C GLY A 320 40.27 -4.48 -7.10
N ALA A 321 40.07 -3.28 -6.55
CA ALA A 321 38.75 -2.76 -6.12
C ALA A 321 37.73 -2.68 -7.27
N VAL A 322 38.13 -2.25 -8.47
CA VAL A 322 37.22 -2.16 -9.63
C VAL A 322 36.73 -3.56 -10.05
N SER A 323 37.65 -4.54 -10.10
CA SER A 323 37.29 -5.92 -10.42
C SER A 323 36.38 -6.56 -9.39
N SER A 324 36.60 -6.28 -8.10
CA SER A 324 35.76 -6.75 -6.99
C SER A 324 34.36 -6.14 -7.07
N ARG A 325 34.23 -4.81 -7.27
CA ARG A 325 32.92 -4.14 -7.46
C ARG A 325 32.16 -4.66 -8.66
N ARG A 326 32.85 -4.96 -9.77
CA ARG A 326 32.22 -5.59 -10.94
C ARG A 326 31.67 -6.97 -10.61
N LYS A 327 32.43 -7.83 -9.92
CA LYS A 327 31.98 -9.16 -9.50
C LYS A 327 30.77 -9.05 -8.55
N GLN A 328 30.84 -8.14 -7.57
CA GLN A 328 29.74 -7.87 -6.64
C GLN A 328 28.48 -7.46 -7.38
N ALA A 329 28.54 -6.49 -8.28
CA ALA A 329 27.40 -5.99 -9.03
C ALA A 329 26.81 -7.05 -9.98
N TYR A 330 27.65 -7.96 -10.51
CA TYR A 330 27.18 -9.10 -11.29
C TYR A 330 26.44 -10.14 -10.43
N SER A 331 26.93 -10.41 -9.23
CA SER A 331 26.25 -11.30 -8.28
C SER A 331 24.91 -10.72 -7.83
N GLN A 332 24.83 -9.40 -7.61
CA GLN A 332 23.55 -8.69 -7.32
C GLN A 332 22.57 -8.73 -8.50
N TYR A 333 23.08 -8.73 -9.74
CA TYR A 333 22.21 -8.93 -10.91
C TYR A 333 21.65 -10.36 -10.94
N ASN A 334 22.47 -11.39 -10.68
CA ASN A 334 21.98 -12.76 -10.61
C ASN A 334 20.97 -12.94 -9.48
N GLU A 335 21.20 -12.34 -8.31
CA GLU A 335 20.25 -12.31 -7.20
C GLU A 335 18.90 -11.67 -7.65
N ALA A 336 18.93 -10.53 -8.34
CA ALA A 336 17.73 -9.87 -8.84
C ALA A 336 17.00 -10.71 -9.91
N ASP A 337 17.75 -11.48 -10.72
CA ASP A 337 17.19 -12.40 -11.72
C ASP A 337 16.43 -13.54 -11.02
N GLU A 338 17.03 -14.18 -10.03
CA GLU A 338 16.39 -15.25 -9.23
C GLU A 338 15.17 -14.70 -8.45
N ASN A 339 15.25 -13.50 -7.89
CA ASN A 339 14.13 -12.84 -7.23
C ASN A 339 12.97 -12.55 -8.21
N SER A 340 13.26 -12.23 -9.47
CA SER A 340 12.24 -12.05 -10.50
C SER A 340 11.55 -13.38 -10.83
N LEU A 341 12.30 -14.47 -10.94
CA LEU A 341 11.78 -15.81 -11.17
C LEU A 341 10.99 -16.34 -9.96
N PHE A 342 11.43 -16.06 -8.74
CA PHE A 342 10.67 -16.36 -7.53
C PHE A 342 9.31 -15.64 -7.54
N THR A 343 9.30 -14.35 -7.87
CA THR A 343 8.07 -13.55 -7.96
C THR A 343 7.12 -14.10 -9.02
N GLU A 344 7.62 -14.46 -10.19
CA GLU A 344 6.84 -15.10 -11.26
C GLU A 344 6.17 -16.40 -10.78
N ARG A 345 6.94 -17.31 -10.17
CA ARG A 345 6.42 -18.58 -9.65
C ARG A 345 5.37 -18.38 -8.55
N ARG A 346 5.59 -17.39 -7.68
CA ARG A 346 4.64 -17.03 -6.63
C ARG A 346 3.32 -16.51 -7.22
N ILE A 347 3.37 -15.67 -8.24
CA ILE A 347 2.17 -15.17 -8.91
C ILE A 347 1.41 -16.29 -9.61
N ILE A 348 2.12 -17.20 -10.31
CA ILE A 348 1.50 -18.38 -10.91
C ILE A 348 0.77 -19.22 -9.86
N GLN A 349 1.42 -19.47 -8.71
CA GLN A 349 0.81 -20.19 -7.59
C GLN A 349 -0.43 -19.47 -7.05
N GLU A 350 -0.32 -18.17 -6.81
CA GLU A 350 -1.41 -17.33 -6.28
C GLU A 350 -2.63 -17.37 -7.21
N VAL A 351 -2.45 -17.11 -8.50
CA VAL A 351 -3.54 -17.15 -9.49
C VAL A 351 -4.23 -18.52 -9.52
N ARG A 352 -3.46 -19.60 -9.53
CA ARG A 352 -4.02 -20.95 -9.53
C ARG A 352 -4.79 -21.25 -8.24
N SER A 353 -4.28 -20.77 -7.10
CA SER A 353 -4.95 -20.89 -5.81
C SER A 353 -6.26 -20.10 -5.77
N GLN A 354 -6.24 -18.83 -6.19
CA GLN A 354 -7.43 -17.99 -6.20
C GLN A 354 -8.49 -18.48 -7.19
N PHE A 355 -8.08 -18.94 -8.37
CA PHE A 355 -9.02 -19.57 -9.31
C PHE A 355 -9.71 -20.78 -8.69
N SER A 356 -8.96 -21.69 -8.08
CA SER A 356 -9.52 -22.87 -7.42
C SER A 356 -10.41 -22.50 -6.24
N ASN A 357 -10.07 -21.44 -5.51
CA ASN A 357 -10.87 -20.91 -4.42
C ASN A 357 -12.24 -20.39 -4.92
N VAL A 358 -12.27 -19.61 -6.00
CA VAL A 358 -13.54 -19.14 -6.59
C VAL A 358 -14.42 -20.32 -7.02
N VAL A 359 -13.85 -21.31 -7.72
CA VAL A 359 -14.60 -22.51 -8.14
C VAL A 359 -15.18 -23.27 -6.95
N THR A 360 -14.40 -23.37 -5.87
CA THR A 360 -14.87 -24.00 -4.62
C THR A 360 -15.99 -23.20 -3.96
N LEU A 361 -15.89 -21.87 -3.95
CA LEU A 361 -16.91 -21.00 -3.34
C LEU A 361 -18.21 -20.99 -4.13
N VAL A 362 -18.17 -21.14 -5.45
CA VAL A 362 -19.38 -21.34 -6.27
C VAL A 362 -20.17 -22.57 -5.79
N ALA A 363 -19.48 -23.71 -5.65
CA ALA A 363 -20.12 -24.93 -5.14
C ALA A 363 -20.56 -24.78 -3.68
N ASN A 364 -19.79 -24.05 -2.86
CA ASN A 364 -20.13 -23.84 -1.45
C ASN A 364 -21.38 -22.99 -1.30
N VAL A 365 -21.54 -21.89 -2.04
CA VAL A 365 -22.76 -21.05 -1.99
C VAL A 365 -23.98 -21.89 -2.33
N THR A 366 -23.97 -22.68 -3.41
CA THR A 366 -25.07 -23.56 -3.79
C THR A 366 -25.40 -24.60 -2.69
N ALA A 367 -24.35 -25.15 -2.05
CA ALA A 367 -24.53 -26.10 -0.95
C ALA A 367 -25.15 -25.42 0.30
N GLN A 368 -24.75 -24.19 0.62
CA GLN A 368 -25.32 -23.44 1.75
C GLN A 368 -26.78 -23.02 1.48
N GLU A 369 -27.13 -22.66 0.24
CA GLU A 369 -28.54 -22.42 -0.12
C GLU A 369 -29.40 -23.63 0.14
N GLN A 370 -28.95 -24.82 -0.29
CA GLN A 370 -29.68 -26.07 0.00
C GLN A 370 -29.71 -26.40 1.51
N ALA A 371 -28.66 -26.06 2.25
CA ALA A 371 -28.59 -26.24 3.68
C ALA A 371 -29.64 -25.40 4.42
N VAL A 372 -29.84 -24.13 4.00
CA VAL A 372 -30.90 -23.26 4.55
C VAL A 372 -32.31 -23.87 4.31
N ILE A 373 -32.58 -24.31 3.07
CA ILE A 373 -33.86 -24.96 2.73
C ILE A 373 -34.09 -26.18 3.60
N SER A 374 -33.10 -27.03 3.78
CA SER A 374 -33.18 -28.24 4.58
C SER A 374 -33.37 -27.94 6.09
N ALA A 375 -32.62 -26.93 6.61
CA ALA A 375 -32.73 -26.52 8.00
C ALA A 375 -34.09 -25.89 8.31
N THR A 376 -34.67 -25.11 7.41
CA THR A 376 -36.02 -24.55 7.51
C THR A 376 -37.07 -25.68 7.62
N SER A 377 -37.01 -26.63 6.69
CA SER A 377 -37.96 -27.78 6.72
C SER A 377 -37.78 -28.63 7.97
N ALA A 378 -36.56 -28.84 8.44
CA ALA A 378 -36.32 -29.59 9.69
C ALA A 378 -36.85 -28.85 10.93
N LEU A 379 -36.70 -27.52 10.97
CA LEU A 379 -37.22 -26.69 12.04
C LEU A 379 -38.79 -26.78 12.07
N GLU A 380 -39.44 -26.60 10.93
CA GLU A 380 -40.91 -26.70 10.82
C GLU A 380 -41.42 -28.05 11.31
N ALA A 381 -40.83 -29.17 10.85
CA ALA A 381 -41.18 -30.51 11.28
C ALA A 381 -40.97 -30.72 12.79
N THR A 382 -39.85 -30.21 13.32
CA THR A 382 -39.52 -30.32 14.75
C THR A 382 -40.46 -29.47 15.61
N GLN A 383 -40.87 -28.28 15.16
CA GLN A 383 -41.86 -27.44 15.83
C GLN A 383 -43.23 -28.14 15.94
N VAL A 384 -43.69 -28.80 14.86
CA VAL A 384 -44.91 -29.59 14.87
C VAL A 384 -44.76 -30.76 15.84
N GLY A 385 -43.65 -31.51 15.76
CA GLY A 385 -43.38 -32.63 16.67
C GLY A 385 -43.33 -32.22 18.15
N TYR A 386 -42.76 -31.07 18.46
CA TYR A 386 -42.75 -30.52 19.82
C TYR A 386 -44.17 -30.12 20.32
N LYS A 387 -44.96 -29.50 19.45
CA LYS A 387 -46.35 -29.14 19.79
C LYS A 387 -47.21 -30.35 20.13
N VAL A 388 -47.07 -31.49 19.40
CA VAL A 388 -47.81 -32.72 19.62
C VAL A 388 -47.15 -33.66 20.64
N GLY A 389 -45.97 -33.30 21.18
CA GLY A 389 -45.31 -34.05 22.25
C GLY A 389 -44.44 -35.21 21.79
N THR A 390 -44.15 -35.37 20.48
CA THR A 390 -43.29 -36.42 19.92
C THR A 390 -41.80 -36.01 19.86
N ARG A 391 -41.50 -34.72 20.06
CA ARG A 391 -40.18 -34.15 20.17
C ARG A 391 -40.02 -33.39 21.47
N ASN A 392 -38.79 -33.29 21.97
CA ASN A 392 -38.49 -32.55 23.19
C ASN A 392 -38.02 -31.12 22.86
N ILE A 393 -37.85 -30.29 23.90
CA ILE A 393 -37.38 -28.88 23.74
C ILE A 393 -35.95 -28.78 23.20
N VAL A 394 -35.08 -29.74 23.53
CA VAL A 394 -33.67 -29.76 23.08
C VAL A 394 -33.62 -29.95 21.57
N ASP A 395 -34.47 -30.84 21.02
CA ASP A 395 -34.57 -31.05 19.57
C ASP A 395 -34.98 -29.76 18.87
N LEU A 396 -35.92 -29.02 19.45
CA LEU A 396 -36.43 -27.76 18.90
C LEU A 396 -35.34 -26.66 18.93
N LEU A 397 -34.68 -26.47 20.07
CA LEU A 397 -33.59 -25.51 20.23
C LEU A 397 -32.40 -25.80 19.27
N GLN A 398 -32.10 -27.09 19.08
CA GLN A 398 -31.06 -27.50 18.14
C GLN A 398 -31.45 -27.22 16.69
N ALA A 399 -32.72 -27.46 16.31
CA ALA A 399 -33.23 -27.16 14.97
C ALA A 399 -33.20 -25.63 14.68
N GLU A 400 -33.60 -24.80 15.65
CA GLU A 400 -33.48 -23.33 15.54
C GLU A 400 -32.01 -22.88 15.36
N LYS A 401 -31.13 -23.38 16.22
CA LYS A 401 -29.70 -23.08 16.10
C LYS A 401 -29.12 -23.48 14.72
N ASN A 402 -29.53 -24.64 14.19
CA ASN A 402 -29.09 -25.11 12.89
C ASN A 402 -29.56 -24.20 11.76
N LEU A 403 -30.80 -23.68 11.80
CA LEU A 403 -31.31 -22.73 10.82
C LEU A 403 -30.51 -21.42 10.84
N TYR A 404 -30.38 -20.75 11.99
CA TYR A 404 -29.61 -19.49 12.08
C TYR A 404 -28.16 -19.66 11.72
N SER A 405 -27.56 -20.83 12.02
CA SER A 405 -26.22 -21.16 11.58
C SER A 405 -26.12 -21.32 10.04
N ALA A 406 -27.10 -21.95 9.41
CA ALA A 406 -27.15 -22.10 7.96
C ALA A 406 -27.34 -20.75 7.24
N GLU A 407 -28.23 -19.89 7.71
CA GLU A 407 -28.45 -18.54 7.19
C GLU A 407 -27.18 -17.69 7.29
N LYS A 408 -26.54 -17.69 8.45
CA LYS A 408 -25.25 -17.02 8.66
C LYS A 408 -24.16 -17.54 7.72
N ASN A 409 -24.05 -18.86 7.54
CA ASN A 409 -23.06 -19.46 6.67
C ASN A 409 -23.31 -19.12 5.20
N LEU A 410 -24.58 -19.05 4.77
CA LEU A 410 -24.92 -18.61 3.41
C LEU A 410 -24.54 -17.16 3.17
N ALA A 411 -24.87 -16.24 4.09
CA ALA A 411 -24.48 -14.83 3.97
C ALA A 411 -22.95 -14.70 3.87
N ASN A 412 -22.22 -15.37 4.76
CA ASN A 412 -20.76 -15.38 4.74
C ASN A 412 -20.19 -15.95 3.42
N ALA A 413 -20.76 -17.05 2.90
CA ALA A 413 -20.32 -17.66 1.64
C ALA A 413 -20.50 -16.72 0.44
N LYS A 414 -21.60 -15.94 0.41
CA LYS A 414 -21.84 -14.92 -0.62
C LYS A 414 -20.75 -13.82 -0.61
N TYR A 415 -20.42 -13.28 0.57
CA TYR A 415 -19.34 -12.29 0.70
C TYR A 415 -17.97 -12.88 0.34
N ASP A 416 -17.68 -14.10 0.77
CA ASP A 416 -16.43 -14.78 0.44
C ASP A 416 -16.29 -15.00 -1.07
N TYR A 417 -17.38 -15.32 -1.77
CA TYR A 417 -17.41 -15.45 -3.22
C TYR A 417 -17.07 -14.12 -3.93
N ILE A 418 -17.69 -13.01 -3.53
CA ILE A 418 -17.44 -11.69 -4.10
C ILE A 418 -15.95 -11.31 -3.90
N LEU A 419 -15.46 -11.44 -2.68
CA LEU A 419 -14.07 -11.11 -2.34
C LEU A 419 -13.06 -12.02 -3.05
N ALA A 420 -13.38 -13.30 -3.26
CA ALA A 420 -12.51 -14.23 -3.97
C ALA A 420 -12.38 -13.86 -5.46
N ASN A 421 -13.44 -13.39 -6.12
CA ASN A 421 -13.37 -12.88 -7.49
C ASN A 421 -12.47 -11.64 -7.58
N LEU A 422 -12.58 -10.70 -6.65
CA LEU A 422 -11.71 -9.52 -6.60
C LEU A 422 -10.24 -9.92 -6.34
N ARG A 423 -9.98 -10.89 -5.47
CA ARG A 423 -8.63 -11.40 -5.21
C ARG A 423 -8.04 -12.10 -6.43
N LEU A 424 -8.86 -12.84 -7.19
CA LEU A 424 -8.43 -13.43 -8.46
C LEU A 424 -8.09 -12.35 -9.49
N ALA A 425 -8.93 -11.32 -9.61
CA ALA A 425 -8.68 -10.18 -10.49
C ALA A 425 -7.40 -9.41 -10.09
N LEU A 426 -7.15 -9.20 -8.79
CA LEU A 426 -5.91 -8.59 -8.28
C LEU A 426 -4.68 -9.46 -8.60
N ALA A 427 -4.77 -10.76 -8.36
CA ALA A 427 -3.68 -11.70 -8.66
C ALA A 427 -3.37 -11.74 -10.17
N ALA A 428 -4.38 -11.62 -11.01
CA ALA A 428 -4.24 -11.49 -12.46
C ALA A 428 -3.78 -10.09 -12.92
N GLY A 429 -3.80 -9.09 -12.04
CA GLY A 429 -3.47 -7.71 -12.37
C GLY A 429 -4.54 -6.98 -13.17
N THR A 430 -5.77 -7.48 -13.20
CA THR A 430 -6.88 -6.96 -14.01
C THR A 430 -7.89 -6.15 -13.21
N ILE A 431 -7.83 -6.20 -11.88
CA ILE A 431 -8.76 -5.44 -11.02
C ILE A 431 -8.71 -3.94 -11.35
N SER A 432 -9.88 -3.35 -11.46
CA SER A 432 -10.07 -1.96 -11.90
C SER A 432 -11.29 -1.33 -11.22
N PRO A 433 -11.48 -0.01 -11.27
CA PRO A 433 -12.67 0.64 -10.73
C PRO A 433 -14.00 0.14 -11.32
N SER A 434 -14.01 -0.47 -12.52
CA SER A 434 -15.22 -1.08 -13.09
C SER A 434 -15.71 -2.26 -12.27
N ASP A 435 -14.83 -3.01 -11.61
CA ASP A 435 -15.22 -4.12 -10.73
C ASP A 435 -15.98 -3.61 -9.50
N ILE A 436 -15.58 -2.45 -8.96
CA ILE A 436 -16.33 -1.79 -7.87
C ILE A 436 -17.70 -1.32 -8.35
N LEU A 437 -17.82 -0.81 -9.59
CA LEU A 437 -19.10 -0.42 -10.18
C LEU A 437 -20.03 -1.62 -10.39
N GLU A 438 -19.50 -2.77 -10.83
CA GLU A 438 -20.28 -4.00 -10.94
C GLU A 438 -20.81 -4.46 -9.56
N ILE A 439 -19.94 -4.42 -8.54
CA ILE A 439 -20.36 -4.74 -7.15
C ILE A 439 -21.40 -3.74 -6.66
N ASN A 440 -21.20 -2.44 -6.92
CA ASN A 440 -22.15 -1.41 -6.51
C ASN A 440 -23.56 -1.64 -7.07
N ASN A 441 -23.67 -2.20 -8.28
CA ASN A 441 -24.94 -2.56 -8.88
C ASN A 441 -25.61 -3.80 -8.23
N LEU A 442 -24.89 -4.53 -7.37
CA LEU A 442 -25.42 -5.65 -6.58
C LEU A 442 -25.90 -5.22 -5.19
N LEU A 443 -25.64 -3.96 -4.81
CA LEU A 443 -26.07 -3.36 -3.54
C LEU A 443 -27.44 -2.68 -3.71
N ASN A 444 -28.22 -2.59 -2.62
CA ASN A 444 -29.55 -1.97 -2.58
C ASN A 444 -29.60 -0.83 -1.55
#